data_d00f08c31c8b162b50f6acdee86bbe5b
#
_entry.id   d00f08c31c8b162b50f6acdee86bbe5b
#
_cell.length_a   1.000
_cell.length_b   1.000
_cell.length_c   1.000
_cell.angle_alpha   90.00
_cell.angle_beta   90.00
_cell.angle_gamma   90.00
#
_symmetry.space_group_name_H-M   'P 1'
#
loop_
_entity.id
_entity.type
_entity.pdbx_description
1 polymer ?
#
loop_
_entity_poly.entity_id
_entity_poly.type
_entity_poly.pdbx_seq_one_letter_code
_entity_poly.pdbx_strand_id
1 'polypeptide(L)'
;KDQDRSGLGKLLDKGNANGVPDLRIIEREELIAMEPNLSDDVTCALFAPTGGIVCPFHMTMAFAENACTNGVKFFLNTQVDTIEKNGDSYRISTLHTDTKNKETFEAKVVINAAGVYADVFNNMVSENKLHITARKGEYCLLDKDAGTHVSHTIFQLPSKMGKGVLVTPTVHGNLLVGPTAVDVDDKEAVNTTAFGLDSLAATAARSVKNVPMRQVITSFAGLRAHEDSDDFVIGEVKDAKGFINAAGIESPGLSSAPAIAEMVTDIVKGLLPLEKNPDFIG
;
A
#
# COMPACT_ATOMS: atom_id res chain seq x y z
N LYS A 1 1.57 16.00 -23.34
CA LYS A 1 1.46 17.46 -23.64
C LYS A 1 0.90 18.26 -22.46
N ASP A 2 0.10 17.65 -21.60
CA ASP A 2 -0.64 18.35 -20.52
C ASP A 2 0.14 18.38 -19.20
N GLN A 3 1.30 17.75 -19.11
CA GLN A 3 2.11 17.70 -17.89
C GLN A 3 3.44 18.42 -18.11
N ASP A 4 3.82 19.19 -17.09
CA ASP A 4 5.04 20.00 -17.15
C ASP A 4 6.29 19.14 -16.91
N ARG A 5 7.28 19.23 -17.81
CA ARG A 5 8.60 18.59 -17.68
C ARG A 5 9.32 18.97 -16.37
N SER A 6 9.06 20.15 -15.82
CA SER A 6 9.65 20.57 -14.52
C SER A 6 9.28 19.61 -13.38
N GLY A 7 8.14 18.94 -13.47
CA GLY A 7 7.74 17.92 -12.52
C GLY A 7 8.67 16.70 -12.50
N LEU A 8 9.23 16.30 -13.64
CA LEU A 8 10.22 15.22 -13.71
C LEU A 8 11.54 15.61 -13.04
N GLY A 9 12.00 16.87 -13.23
CA GLY A 9 13.20 17.39 -12.57
C GLY A 9 13.06 17.30 -11.02
N LYS A 10 11.94 17.75 -10.49
CA LYS A 10 11.68 17.66 -9.04
C LYS A 10 11.66 16.23 -8.50
N LEU A 11 11.11 15.29 -9.29
CA LEU A 11 11.13 13.87 -8.92
C LEU A 11 12.53 13.27 -9.00
N LEU A 12 13.32 13.64 -9.99
CA LEU A 12 14.72 13.24 -10.13
C LEU A 12 15.54 13.74 -8.93
N ASP A 13 15.41 15.01 -8.57
CA ASP A 13 16.11 15.60 -7.41
C ASP A 13 15.73 14.91 -6.11
N LYS A 14 14.43 14.67 -5.90
CA LYS A 14 13.93 13.94 -4.73
C LYS A 14 14.44 12.50 -4.69
N GLY A 15 14.45 11.81 -5.83
CA GLY A 15 14.93 10.43 -5.90
C GLY A 15 16.44 10.34 -5.62
N ASN A 16 17.23 11.27 -6.16
CA ASN A 16 18.67 11.36 -5.90
C ASN A 16 18.94 11.67 -4.41
N ALA A 17 18.18 12.59 -3.80
CA ALA A 17 18.28 12.90 -2.38
C ALA A 17 17.95 11.69 -1.50
N ASN A 18 17.05 10.81 -1.94
CA ASN A 18 16.71 9.56 -1.28
C ASN A 18 17.67 8.39 -1.60
N GLY A 19 18.73 8.64 -2.38
CA GLY A 19 19.74 7.62 -2.71
C GLY A 19 19.28 6.58 -3.73
N VAL A 20 18.25 6.87 -4.54
CA VAL A 20 17.84 5.95 -5.62
C VAL A 20 18.89 5.99 -6.72
N PRO A 21 19.57 4.86 -7.05
CA PRO A 21 20.66 4.86 -8.01
C PRO A 21 20.17 4.97 -9.46
N ASP A 22 21.02 5.52 -10.30
CA ASP A 22 20.92 5.52 -11.76
C ASP A 22 19.63 6.15 -12.33
N LEU A 23 18.95 7.01 -11.56
CA LEU A 23 17.80 7.77 -12.04
C LEU A 23 18.21 8.72 -13.16
N ARG A 24 17.46 8.72 -14.25
CA ARG A 24 17.69 9.65 -15.35
C ARG A 24 16.41 9.98 -16.10
N ILE A 25 16.37 11.18 -16.68
CA ILE A 25 15.33 11.54 -17.63
C ILE A 25 15.75 11.02 -18.99
N ILE A 26 14.87 10.24 -19.62
CA ILE A 26 15.04 9.71 -20.98
C ILE A 26 14.12 10.42 -21.94
N GLU A 27 14.63 10.67 -23.13
CA GLU A 27 13.91 11.37 -24.18
C GLU A 27 13.12 10.38 -25.05
N ARG A 28 12.21 10.93 -25.86
CA ARG A 28 11.25 10.15 -26.63
C ARG A 28 11.87 9.02 -27.46
N GLU A 29 12.99 9.26 -28.12
CA GLU A 29 13.60 8.27 -29.01
C GLU A 29 14.00 6.99 -28.27
N GLU A 30 14.73 7.14 -27.16
CA GLU A 30 15.10 6.03 -26.29
C GLU A 30 13.86 5.39 -25.65
N LEU A 31 12.93 6.23 -25.20
CA LEU A 31 11.71 5.79 -24.52
C LEU A 31 10.84 4.91 -25.42
N ILE A 32 10.64 5.28 -26.69
CA ILE A 32 9.85 4.46 -27.63
C ILE A 32 10.59 3.19 -28.04
N ALA A 33 11.93 3.21 -28.07
CA ALA A 33 12.71 1.99 -28.29
C ALA A 33 12.54 0.99 -27.14
N MET A 34 12.41 1.45 -25.89
CA MET A 34 12.16 0.62 -24.71
C MET A 34 10.70 0.17 -24.63
N GLU A 35 9.75 1.06 -24.91
CA GLU A 35 8.30 0.87 -24.77
C GLU A 35 7.54 1.33 -26.02
N PRO A 36 7.44 0.50 -27.07
CA PRO A 36 6.85 0.89 -28.35
C PRO A 36 5.36 1.24 -28.27
N ASN A 37 4.66 0.75 -27.25
CA ASN A 37 3.23 0.96 -27.05
C ASN A 37 2.89 2.23 -26.26
N LEU A 38 3.86 3.07 -25.96
CA LEU A 38 3.56 4.38 -25.36
C LEU A 38 2.73 5.27 -26.29
N SER A 39 1.92 6.12 -25.68
CA SER A 39 1.12 7.11 -26.38
C SER A 39 2.02 8.03 -27.23
N ASP A 40 1.51 8.45 -28.38
CA ASP A 40 2.23 9.34 -29.27
C ASP A 40 2.46 10.75 -28.68
N ASP A 41 1.70 11.10 -27.65
CA ASP A 41 1.85 12.37 -26.90
C ASP A 41 2.94 12.34 -25.83
N VAL A 42 3.50 11.17 -25.48
CA VAL A 42 4.59 11.05 -24.50
C VAL A 42 5.89 11.57 -25.10
N THR A 43 6.55 12.50 -24.42
CA THR A 43 7.78 13.16 -24.91
C THR A 43 9.05 12.74 -24.17
N CYS A 44 8.94 12.42 -22.88
CA CYS A 44 10.06 12.01 -22.03
C CYS A 44 9.52 11.31 -20.77
N ALA A 45 10.40 10.62 -20.04
CA ALA A 45 10.07 10.00 -18.76
C ALA A 45 11.24 10.06 -17.78
N LEU A 46 10.96 10.00 -16.50
CA LEU A 46 11.94 9.63 -15.48
C LEU A 46 12.05 8.10 -15.45
N PHE A 47 13.23 7.59 -15.73
CA PHE A 47 13.53 6.17 -15.71
C PHE A 47 14.23 5.79 -14.40
N ALA A 48 13.71 4.77 -13.74
CA ALA A 48 14.25 4.19 -12.51
C ALA A 48 14.65 2.72 -12.78
N PRO A 49 15.90 2.45 -13.18
CA PRO A 49 16.34 1.12 -13.62
C PRO A 49 16.29 0.06 -12.52
N THR A 50 16.33 0.48 -11.25
CA THR A 50 16.26 -0.41 -10.09
C THR A 50 14.81 -0.69 -9.64
N GLY A 51 13.81 -0.09 -10.31
CA GLY A 51 12.40 -0.37 -10.09
C GLY A 51 12.06 -1.83 -10.42
N GLY A 52 11.15 -2.42 -9.67
CA GLY A 52 10.73 -3.80 -9.89
C GLY A 52 9.27 -4.01 -9.51
N ILE A 53 8.77 -5.22 -9.80
CA ILE A 53 7.44 -5.66 -9.43
C ILE A 53 7.53 -6.87 -8.48
N VAL A 54 6.57 -7.00 -7.59
CA VAL A 54 6.46 -8.11 -6.65
C VAL A 54 4.99 -8.53 -6.55
N CYS A 55 4.76 -9.82 -6.31
CA CYS A 55 3.44 -10.30 -5.95
C CYS A 55 3.14 -9.89 -4.50
N PRO A 56 2.13 -9.01 -4.25
CA PRO A 56 1.82 -8.56 -2.89
C PRO A 56 1.33 -9.71 -1.99
N PHE A 57 0.61 -10.68 -2.55
CA PHE A 57 0.15 -11.86 -1.82
C PHE A 57 1.32 -12.73 -1.35
N HIS A 58 2.24 -13.07 -2.26
CA HIS A 58 3.39 -13.91 -1.90
C HIS A 58 4.29 -13.23 -0.88
N MET A 59 4.52 -11.92 -1.00
CA MET A 59 5.32 -11.18 -0.04
C MET A 59 4.66 -11.18 1.35
N THR A 60 3.35 -10.91 1.43
CA THR A 60 2.61 -10.91 2.70
C THR A 60 2.59 -12.32 3.33
N MET A 61 2.36 -13.35 2.52
CA MET A 61 2.36 -14.73 3.00
C MET A 61 3.75 -15.16 3.51
N ALA A 62 4.83 -14.81 2.80
CA ALA A 62 6.19 -15.13 3.22
C ALA A 62 6.53 -14.52 4.58
N PHE A 63 6.14 -13.26 4.82
CA PHE A 63 6.31 -12.65 6.14
C PHE A 63 5.50 -13.36 7.23
N ALA A 64 4.25 -13.71 6.93
CA ALA A 64 3.39 -14.40 7.89
C ALA A 64 3.90 -15.81 8.20
N GLU A 65 4.33 -16.57 7.20
CA GLU A 65 4.89 -17.91 7.36
C GLU A 65 6.20 -17.89 8.16
N ASN A 66 7.09 -16.93 7.85
CA ASN A 66 8.32 -16.76 8.62
C ASN A 66 8.02 -16.39 10.09
N ALA A 67 7.08 -15.46 10.33
CA ALA A 67 6.66 -15.11 11.66
C ALA A 67 6.07 -16.30 12.43
N CYS A 68 5.22 -17.09 11.77
CA CYS A 68 4.63 -18.31 12.35
C CYS A 68 5.69 -19.36 12.70
N THR A 69 6.67 -19.58 11.80
CA THR A 69 7.81 -20.48 12.03
C THR A 69 8.61 -20.07 13.26
N ASN A 70 8.69 -18.77 13.53
CA ASN A 70 9.37 -18.21 14.70
C ASN A 70 8.47 -18.02 15.93
N GLY A 71 7.31 -18.68 15.97
CA GLY A 71 6.46 -18.79 17.15
C GLY A 71 5.39 -17.70 17.30
N VAL A 72 5.19 -16.83 16.31
CA VAL A 72 4.09 -15.86 16.29
C VAL A 72 2.77 -16.61 16.12
N LYS A 73 1.77 -16.27 16.94
CA LYS A 73 0.43 -16.85 16.86
C LYS A 73 -0.48 -15.93 16.05
N PHE A 74 -1.17 -16.51 15.06
CA PHE A 74 -2.17 -15.84 14.26
C PHE A 74 -3.57 -16.26 14.73
N PHE A 75 -4.42 -15.29 14.99
CA PHE A 75 -5.83 -15.50 15.33
C PHE A 75 -6.69 -15.04 14.15
N LEU A 76 -6.90 -15.95 13.21
CA LEU A 76 -7.71 -15.69 12.02
C LEU A 76 -9.20 -15.66 12.39
N ASN A 77 -10.03 -15.01 11.56
CA ASN A 77 -11.46 -14.84 11.81
C ASN A 77 -11.77 -14.25 13.21
N THR A 78 -10.86 -13.40 13.69
CA THR A 78 -10.94 -12.81 15.03
C THR A 78 -10.93 -11.29 14.89
N GLN A 79 -12.08 -10.69 15.10
CA GLN A 79 -12.27 -9.24 15.06
C GLN A 79 -11.98 -8.65 16.45
N VAL A 80 -11.13 -7.63 16.50
CA VAL A 80 -10.99 -6.80 17.71
C VAL A 80 -12.22 -5.92 17.84
N ASP A 81 -12.87 -5.97 18.99
CA ASP A 81 -14.09 -5.22 19.31
C ASP A 81 -13.77 -3.97 20.12
N THR A 82 -13.02 -4.13 21.21
CA THR A 82 -12.58 -3.00 22.05
C THR A 82 -11.13 -3.18 22.50
N ILE A 83 -10.47 -2.03 22.70
CA ILE A 83 -9.17 -1.95 23.35
C ILE A 83 -9.28 -0.95 24.51
N GLU A 84 -8.96 -1.38 25.71
CA GLU A 84 -9.03 -0.57 26.92
C GLU A 84 -7.68 -0.58 27.64
N LYS A 85 -7.23 0.58 28.10
CA LYS A 85 -6.05 0.66 28.94
C LYS A 85 -6.36 0.11 30.33
N ASN A 86 -5.52 -0.81 30.81
CA ASN A 86 -5.65 -1.44 32.12
C ASN A 86 -4.32 -1.37 32.90
N GLY A 87 -4.12 -0.25 33.63
CA GLY A 87 -2.84 0.02 34.29
C GLY A 87 -1.68 0.16 33.27
N ASP A 88 -0.69 -0.72 33.36
CA ASP A 88 0.47 -0.76 32.45
C ASP A 88 0.27 -1.74 31.27
N SER A 89 -0.93 -2.26 31.09
CA SER A 89 -1.30 -3.16 29.99
C SER A 89 -2.55 -2.69 29.27
N TYR A 90 -2.92 -3.41 28.23
CA TYR A 90 -4.14 -3.24 27.46
C TYR A 90 -4.98 -4.51 27.53
N ARG A 91 -6.28 -4.34 27.74
CA ARG A 91 -7.28 -5.39 27.58
C ARG A 91 -7.89 -5.28 26.19
N ILE A 92 -7.81 -6.36 25.42
CA ILE A 92 -8.30 -6.44 24.05
C ILE A 92 -9.42 -7.45 24.01
N SER A 93 -10.65 -6.98 23.79
CA SER A 93 -11.80 -7.86 23.61
C SER A 93 -11.99 -8.20 22.15
N THR A 94 -12.23 -9.47 21.86
CA THR A 94 -12.34 -9.97 20.48
C THR A 94 -13.58 -10.80 20.29
N LEU A 95 -14.03 -10.88 19.05
CA LEU A 95 -15.14 -11.70 18.58
C LEU A 95 -14.66 -12.59 17.44
N HIS A 96 -14.77 -13.90 17.58
CA HIS A 96 -14.54 -14.81 16.46
C HIS A 96 -15.72 -14.72 15.48
N THR A 97 -15.44 -14.36 14.23
CA THR A 97 -16.48 -13.97 13.26
C THR A 97 -17.42 -15.12 12.89
N ASP A 98 -16.93 -16.37 12.89
CA ASP A 98 -17.71 -17.55 12.52
C ASP A 98 -18.47 -18.14 13.72
N THR A 99 -17.77 -18.38 14.82
CA THR A 99 -18.35 -19.05 16.01
C THR A 99 -19.07 -18.09 16.95
N LYS A 100 -18.87 -16.77 16.80
CA LYS A 100 -19.37 -15.72 17.70
C LYS A 100 -18.84 -15.83 19.14
N ASN A 101 -17.81 -16.62 19.37
CA ASN A 101 -17.16 -16.72 20.66
C ASN A 101 -16.41 -15.41 20.95
N LYS A 102 -16.50 -14.98 22.22
CA LYS A 102 -15.76 -13.83 22.72
C LYS A 102 -14.54 -14.31 23.49
N GLU A 103 -13.40 -13.65 23.23
CA GLU A 103 -12.16 -13.88 23.95
C GLU A 103 -11.58 -12.53 24.40
N THR A 104 -10.72 -12.57 25.41
CA THR A 104 -10.03 -11.39 25.91
C THR A 104 -8.53 -11.69 26.01
N PHE A 105 -7.74 -10.79 25.48
CA PHE A 105 -6.29 -10.82 25.57
C PHE A 105 -5.78 -9.68 26.46
N GLU A 106 -4.66 -9.91 27.13
CA GLU A 106 -3.92 -8.85 27.79
C GLU A 106 -2.55 -8.70 27.15
N ALA A 107 -2.15 -7.46 26.87
CA ALA A 107 -0.87 -7.14 26.25
C ALA A 107 -0.24 -5.90 26.88
N LYS A 108 1.08 -5.93 27.09
CA LYS A 108 1.83 -4.74 27.54
C LYS A 108 2.04 -3.72 26.43
N VAL A 109 2.15 -4.20 25.20
CA VAL A 109 2.30 -3.38 24.00
C VAL A 109 1.29 -3.83 22.95
N VAL A 110 0.63 -2.87 22.32
CA VAL A 110 -0.30 -3.09 21.21
C VAL A 110 0.22 -2.32 20.00
N ILE A 111 0.30 -2.99 18.84
CA ILE A 111 0.63 -2.37 17.57
C ILE A 111 -0.65 -2.31 16.74
N ASN A 112 -1.12 -1.11 16.49
CA ASN A 112 -2.29 -0.85 15.68
C ASN A 112 -1.90 -0.76 14.20
N ALA A 113 -2.07 -1.85 13.46
CA ALA A 113 -1.84 -1.94 12.01
C ALA A 113 -3.16 -2.26 11.28
N ALA A 114 -4.29 -1.68 11.73
CA ALA A 114 -5.63 -2.05 11.31
C ALA A 114 -6.09 -1.39 9.99
N GLY A 115 -5.17 -0.84 9.19
CA GLY A 115 -5.47 -0.26 7.88
C GLY A 115 -6.53 0.85 7.98
N VAL A 116 -7.61 0.75 7.22
CA VAL A 116 -8.69 1.76 7.20
C VAL A 116 -9.43 1.90 8.54
N TYR A 117 -9.24 0.96 9.47
CA TYR A 117 -9.82 0.99 10.82
C TYR A 117 -8.84 1.44 11.91
N ALA A 118 -7.63 1.85 11.56
CA ALA A 118 -6.64 2.22 12.56
C ALA A 118 -7.06 3.43 13.41
N ASP A 119 -7.82 4.36 12.86
CA ASP A 119 -8.41 5.48 13.59
C ASP A 119 -9.41 5.02 14.67
N VAL A 120 -10.20 3.98 14.40
CA VAL A 120 -11.16 3.43 15.36
C VAL A 120 -10.44 2.97 16.62
N PHE A 121 -9.37 2.19 16.48
CA PHE A 121 -8.63 1.65 17.62
C PHE A 121 -7.77 2.71 18.32
N ASN A 122 -7.12 3.61 17.58
CA ASN A 122 -6.45 4.76 18.19
C ASN A 122 -7.42 5.58 19.06
N ASN A 123 -8.60 5.83 18.54
CA ASN A 123 -9.59 6.68 19.17
C ASN A 123 -10.27 6.06 20.40
N MET A 124 -10.09 4.74 20.62
CA MET A 124 -10.52 4.07 21.86
C MET A 124 -9.59 4.37 23.05
N VAL A 125 -8.30 4.60 22.80
CA VAL A 125 -7.26 4.67 23.83
C VAL A 125 -6.60 6.03 23.98
N SER A 126 -6.78 6.93 23.03
CA SER A 126 -6.11 8.25 22.96
C SER A 126 -7.10 9.39 22.82
N GLU A 127 -6.79 10.53 23.42
CA GLU A 127 -7.47 11.79 23.18
C GLU A 127 -6.95 12.48 21.88
N ASN A 128 -5.74 12.11 21.43
CA ASN A 128 -5.21 12.53 20.14
C ASN A 128 -5.85 11.71 19.02
N LYS A 129 -6.97 12.20 18.53
CA LYS A 129 -7.79 11.47 17.56
C LYS A 129 -7.13 11.43 16.19
N LEU A 130 -7.21 10.28 15.55
CA LEU A 130 -6.92 10.11 14.13
C LEU A 130 -8.22 10.11 13.33
N HIS A 131 -8.12 10.46 12.07
CA HIS A 131 -9.19 10.31 11.11
C HIS A 131 -8.64 9.69 9.83
N ILE A 132 -9.22 8.56 9.43
CA ILE A 132 -8.81 7.83 8.23
C ILE A 132 -9.97 7.77 7.25
N THR A 133 -9.76 8.36 6.10
CA THR A 133 -10.64 8.28 4.93
C THR A 133 -10.28 7.05 4.10
N ALA A 134 -11.27 6.23 3.76
CA ALA A 134 -11.08 5.10 2.87
C ALA A 134 -10.97 5.61 1.42
N ARG A 135 -9.77 5.53 0.82
CA ARG A 135 -9.52 5.93 -0.57
C ARG A 135 -9.53 4.71 -1.47
N LYS A 136 -10.67 4.51 -2.15
CA LYS A 136 -10.90 3.36 -3.03
C LYS A 136 -10.06 3.46 -4.31
N GLY A 137 -9.41 2.34 -4.66
CA GLY A 137 -8.71 2.15 -5.92
C GLY A 137 -9.24 0.91 -6.64
N GLU A 138 -9.84 1.11 -7.80
CA GLU A 138 -10.36 0.04 -8.66
C GLU A 138 -9.32 -0.34 -9.70
N TYR A 139 -9.26 -1.62 -10.07
CA TYR A 139 -8.30 -2.17 -11.02
C TYR A 139 -8.98 -3.10 -12.02
N CYS A 140 -8.42 -3.14 -13.23
CA CYS A 140 -8.67 -4.19 -14.22
C CYS A 140 -7.44 -5.08 -14.34
N LEU A 141 -7.62 -6.40 -14.20
CA LEU A 141 -6.60 -7.39 -14.50
C LEU A 141 -6.92 -8.00 -15.88
N LEU A 142 -5.95 -7.92 -16.79
CA LEU A 142 -6.06 -8.43 -18.15
C LEU A 142 -5.38 -9.80 -18.26
N ASP A 143 -5.79 -10.57 -19.26
CA ASP A 143 -5.22 -11.88 -19.58
C ASP A 143 -3.71 -11.82 -19.83
N LYS A 144 -3.06 -12.98 -19.79
CA LYS A 144 -1.61 -13.13 -20.05
C LYS A 144 -1.24 -12.74 -21.49
N ASP A 145 -2.16 -12.86 -22.43
CA ASP A 145 -1.95 -12.41 -23.81
C ASP A 145 -1.72 -10.89 -23.89
N ALA A 146 -2.19 -10.14 -22.90
CA ALA A 146 -1.91 -8.72 -22.76
C ALA A 146 -0.62 -8.41 -21.96
N GLY A 147 -0.02 -9.41 -21.32
CA GLY A 147 1.05 -9.21 -20.33
C GLY A 147 2.35 -8.62 -20.88
N THR A 148 2.58 -8.76 -22.18
CA THR A 148 3.76 -8.19 -22.87
C THR A 148 3.48 -6.84 -23.51
N HIS A 149 2.31 -6.24 -23.27
CA HIS A 149 1.92 -4.97 -23.88
C HIS A 149 2.84 -3.82 -23.44
N VAL A 150 3.34 -3.85 -22.20
CA VAL A 150 4.43 -3.03 -21.68
C VAL A 150 5.41 -3.90 -20.89
N SER A 151 6.69 -3.51 -20.87
CA SER A 151 7.73 -4.22 -20.11
C SER A 151 8.06 -3.55 -18.77
N HIS A 152 7.69 -2.30 -18.60
CA HIS A 152 7.89 -1.52 -17.37
C HIS A 152 6.54 -1.10 -16.77
N THR A 153 6.55 -0.73 -15.51
CA THR A 153 5.41 -0.02 -14.90
C THR A 153 5.37 1.41 -15.42
N ILE A 154 4.32 1.73 -16.18
CA ILE A 154 4.13 3.05 -16.79
C ILE A 154 3.08 3.83 -16.02
N PHE A 155 3.39 5.04 -15.62
CA PHE A 155 2.44 5.96 -15.00
C PHE A 155 2.78 7.42 -15.25
N GLN A 156 1.80 8.27 -15.07
CA GLN A 156 1.90 9.72 -15.28
C GLN A 156 2.58 10.40 -14.09
N LEU A 157 2.94 11.66 -14.24
CA LEU A 157 3.36 12.49 -13.11
C LEU A 157 2.27 12.49 -12.02
N PRO A 158 2.64 12.44 -10.74
CA PRO A 158 1.69 12.50 -9.64
C PRO A 158 0.80 13.75 -9.69
N SER A 159 -0.45 13.57 -9.29
CA SER A 159 -1.41 14.66 -9.06
C SER A 159 -1.72 14.77 -7.56
N LYS A 160 -2.60 15.70 -7.18
CA LYS A 160 -3.10 15.79 -5.79
C LYS A 160 -3.78 14.51 -5.30
N MET A 161 -4.35 13.70 -6.21
CA MET A 161 -4.99 12.42 -5.89
C MET A 161 -4.04 11.22 -5.97
N GLY A 162 -2.73 11.44 -6.04
CA GLY A 162 -1.71 10.40 -6.07
C GLY A 162 -1.09 10.16 -7.45
N LYS A 163 -0.54 8.96 -7.65
CA LYS A 163 0.30 8.61 -8.82
C LYS A 163 -0.47 8.43 -10.14
N GLY A 164 -1.80 8.52 -10.12
CA GLY A 164 -2.64 8.28 -11.30
C GLY A 164 -2.78 6.80 -11.64
N VAL A 165 -3.28 6.53 -12.86
CA VAL A 165 -3.48 5.17 -13.37
C VAL A 165 -2.16 4.62 -13.90
N LEU A 166 -1.81 3.43 -13.43
CA LEU A 166 -0.65 2.66 -13.89
C LEU A 166 -1.08 1.65 -14.95
N VAL A 167 -0.20 1.39 -15.91
CA VAL A 167 -0.23 0.22 -16.78
C VAL A 167 1.04 -0.57 -16.45
N THR A 168 0.89 -1.76 -15.89
CA THR A 168 2.02 -2.51 -15.34
C THR A 168 1.92 -4.01 -15.63
N PRO A 169 3.01 -4.66 -16.06
CA PRO A 169 3.04 -6.11 -16.10
C PRO A 169 2.99 -6.67 -14.68
N THR A 170 2.54 -7.90 -14.53
CA THR A 170 2.57 -8.62 -13.26
C THR A 170 3.61 -9.75 -13.29
N VAL A 171 4.06 -10.20 -12.10
CA VAL A 171 5.00 -11.33 -11.99
C VAL A 171 4.43 -12.65 -12.55
N HIS A 172 3.11 -12.72 -12.73
CA HIS A 172 2.42 -13.89 -13.26
C HIS A 172 2.13 -13.80 -14.78
N GLY A 173 2.62 -12.73 -15.43
CA GLY A 173 2.49 -12.52 -16.87
C GLY A 173 1.16 -11.89 -17.31
N ASN A 174 0.36 -11.35 -16.40
CA ASN A 174 -0.82 -10.56 -16.71
C ASN A 174 -0.47 -9.07 -16.87
N LEU A 175 -1.41 -8.29 -17.41
CA LEU A 175 -1.34 -6.83 -17.38
C LEU A 175 -2.34 -6.28 -16.37
N LEU A 176 -1.91 -5.32 -15.56
CA LEU A 176 -2.74 -4.64 -14.58
C LEU A 176 -2.91 -3.18 -14.96
N VAL A 177 -4.16 -2.68 -14.94
CA VAL A 177 -4.51 -1.28 -15.21
C VAL A 177 -5.26 -0.72 -14.02
N GLY A 178 -4.77 0.33 -13.42
CA GLY A 178 -5.30 0.98 -12.22
C GLY A 178 -4.21 1.62 -11.37
N PRO A 179 -4.56 2.15 -10.20
CA PRO A 179 -5.91 2.26 -9.63
C PRO A 179 -6.67 3.52 -10.06
N THR A 180 -7.96 3.55 -9.74
CA THR A 180 -8.68 4.81 -9.51
C THR A 180 -8.30 5.41 -8.15
N ALA A 181 -8.76 6.63 -7.84
CA ALA A 181 -8.60 7.23 -6.52
C ALA A 181 -9.87 8.02 -6.18
N VAL A 182 -10.72 7.44 -5.35
CA VAL A 182 -12.00 8.01 -4.94
C VAL A 182 -12.19 7.81 -3.45
N ASP A 183 -12.38 8.90 -2.72
CA ASP A 183 -12.67 8.83 -1.29
C ASP A 183 -14.12 8.36 -1.08
N VAL A 184 -14.30 7.43 -0.15
CA VAL A 184 -15.59 6.81 0.18
C VAL A 184 -15.78 6.76 1.70
N ASP A 185 -17.02 6.97 2.14
CA ASP A 185 -17.34 6.94 3.58
C ASP A 185 -17.39 5.50 4.14
N ASP A 186 -17.80 4.55 3.30
CA ASP A 186 -17.91 3.15 3.67
C ASP A 186 -16.56 2.45 3.60
N LYS A 187 -16.02 2.09 4.76
CA LYS A 187 -14.75 1.36 4.92
C LYS A 187 -14.81 -0.11 4.46
N GLU A 188 -15.97 -0.57 3.96
CA GLU A 188 -16.18 -1.90 3.37
C GLU A 188 -16.46 -1.84 1.85
N ALA A 189 -16.42 -0.65 1.23
CA ALA A 189 -16.79 -0.43 -0.16
C ALA A 189 -15.73 -0.95 -1.17
N VAL A 190 -15.51 -2.26 -1.19
CA VAL A 190 -14.56 -2.94 -2.10
C VAL A 190 -15.18 -3.37 -3.45
N ASN A 191 -16.38 -2.90 -3.75
CA ASN A 191 -17.02 -3.12 -5.05
C ASN A 191 -16.38 -2.25 -6.14
N THR A 192 -16.37 -2.75 -7.38
CA THR A 192 -16.04 -1.96 -8.57
C THR A 192 -17.29 -1.30 -9.15
N THR A 193 -17.07 -0.20 -9.89
CA THR A 193 -18.14 0.57 -10.54
C THR A 193 -17.87 0.70 -12.04
N ALA A 194 -18.94 0.74 -12.85
CA ALA A 194 -18.80 0.95 -14.29
C ALA A 194 -18.05 2.27 -14.58
N PHE A 195 -18.39 3.33 -13.87
CA PHE A 195 -17.74 4.63 -14.03
C PHE A 195 -16.23 4.57 -13.71
N GLY A 196 -15.85 3.89 -12.61
CA GLY A 196 -14.44 3.72 -12.24
C GLY A 196 -13.67 2.94 -13.31
N LEU A 197 -14.20 1.80 -13.74
CA LEU A 197 -13.55 0.94 -14.75
C LEU A 197 -13.43 1.63 -16.11
N ASP A 198 -14.45 2.35 -16.56
CA ASP A 198 -14.41 3.12 -17.81
C ASP A 198 -13.36 4.25 -17.74
N SER A 199 -13.23 4.91 -16.57
CA SER A 199 -12.23 5.95 -16.35
C SER A 199 -10.80 5.43 -16.44
N LEU A 200 -10.56 4.18 -16.06
CA LEU A 200 -9.25 3.53 -16.15
C LEU A 200 -8.78 3.44 -17.60
N ALA A 201 -9.65 2.97 -18.51
CA ALA A 201 -9.33 2.85 -19.94
C ALA A 201 -8.95 4.20 -20.54
N ALA A 202 -9.76 5.23 -20.27
CA ALA A 202 -9.53 6.59 -20.78
C ALA A 202 -8.23 7.20 -20.24
N THR A 203 -7.93 6.97 -18.95
CA THR A 203 -6.73 7.51 -18.32
C THR A 203 -5.47 6.77 -18.75
N ALA A 204 -5.52 5.44 -18.84
CA ALA A 204 -4.40 4.61 -19.31
C ALA A 204 -3.99 5.00 -20.75
N ALA A 205 -4.95 5.29 -21.62
CA ALA A 205 -4.70 5.70 -23.02
C ALA A 205 -3.86 6.99 -23.15
N ARG A 206 -3.78 7.82 -22.12
CA ARG A 206 -2.89 8.99 -22.08
C ARG A 206 -1.41 8.61 -22.06
N SER A 207 -1.07 7.47 -21.48
CA SER A 207 0.30 6.97 -21.33
C SER A 207 0.63 5.84 -22.29
N VAL A 208 -0.31 4.90 -22.48
CA VAL A 208 -0.11 3.67 -23.26
C VAL A 208 -1.26 3.53 -24.26
N LYS A 209 -0.90 3.47 -25.56
CA LYS A 209 -1.89 3.31 -26.65
C LYS A 209 -2.37 1.86 -26.76
N ASN A 210 -3.59 1.70 -27.24
CA ASN A 210 -4.17 0.40 -27.60
C ASN A 210 -4.18 -0.64 -26.47
N VAL A 211 -4.28 -0.19 -25.20
CA VAL A 211 -4.42 -1.13 -24.08
C VAL A 211 -5.61 -2.07 -24.37
N PRO A 212 -5.41 -3.41 -24.38
CA PRO A 212 -6.42 -4.34 -24.86
C PRO A 212 -7.50 -4.61 -23.79
N MET A 213 -8.30 -3.60 -23.44
CA MET A 213 -9.32 -3.67 -22.37
C MET A 213 -10.37 -4.75 -22.60
N ARG A 214 -10.52 -5.28 -23.81
CA ARG A 214 -11.39 -6.44 -24.09
C ARG A 214 -10.87 -7.75 -23.50
N GLN A 215 -9.62 -7.80 -23.09
CA GLN A 215 -8.96 -8.95 -22.46
C GLN A 215 -9.01 -8.88 -20.92
N VAL A 216 -9.84 -8.00 -20.35
CA VAL A 216 -10.07 -7.99 -18.90
C VAL A 216 -10.70 -9.30 -18.47
N ILE A 217 -10.02 -10.01 -17.56
CA ILE A 217 -10.50 -11.29 -17.00
C ILE A 217 -11.16 -11.11 -15.65
N THR A 218 -10.79 -10.05 -14.92
CA THR A 218 -11.44 -9.67 -13.65
C THR A 218 -11.18 -8.21 -13.29
N SER A 219 -12.02 -7.69 -12.43
CA SER A 219 -11.81 -6.38 -11.78
C SER A 219 -11.94 -6.52 -10.27
N PHE A 220 -11.26 -5.67 -9.53
CA PHE A 220 -11.30 -5.63 -8.07
C PHE A 220 -11.02 -4.22 -7.57
N ALA A 221 -11.35 -3.98 -6.30
CA ALA A 221 -11.03 -2.74 -5.63
C ALA A 221 -10.41 -3.02 -4.26
N GLY A 222 -9.63 -2.05 -3.78
CA GLY A 222 -9.09 -2.03 -2.43
C GLY A 222 -9.19 -0.64 -1.85
N LEU A 223 -9.13 -0.55 -0.53
CA LEU A 223 -9.22 0.70 0.22
C LEU A 223 -7.85 1.05 0.80
N ARG A 224 -7.36 2.26 0.50
CA ARG A 224 -6.17 2.83 1.11
C ARG A 224 -6.56 3.63 2.33
N ALA A 225 -5.76 3.52 3.37
CA ALA A 225 -5.97 4.21 4.64
C ALA A 225 -5.37 5.62 4.57
N HIS A 226 -6.09 6.57 3.94
CA HIS A 226 -5.62 7.95 3.83
C HIS A 226 -5.86 8.71 5.14
N GLU A 227 -4.80 9.24 5.73
CA GLU A 227 -4.86 10.02 6.96
C GLU A 227 -4.74 11.50 6.65
N ASP A 228 -5.41 12.36 7.42
CA ASP A 228 -5.57 13.80 7.13
C ASP A 228 -4.25 14.59 7.02
N SER A 229 -3.15 14.09 7.59
CA SER A 229 -1.83 14.72 7.46
C SER A 229 -1.11 14.43 6.15
N ASP A 230 -1.68 13.61 5.26
CA ASP A 230 -1.05 13.13 4.01
C ASP A 230 0.26 12.34 4.24
N ASP A 231 0.46 11.74 5.44
CA ASP A 231 1.66 10.95 5.76
C ASP A 231 1.31 9.74 6.63
N PHE A 232 2.26 8.83 6.76
CA PHE A 232 2.16 7.67 7.64
C PHE A 232 2.24 8.09 9.11
N VAL A 233 1.36 7.55 9.93
CA VAL A 233 1.37 7.76 11.38
C VAL A 233 2.02 6.55 12.05
N ILE A 234 3.35 6.62 12.25
CA ILE A 234 4.13 5.54 12.85
C ILE A 234 4.77 6.04 14.15
N GLY A 235 4.40 5.43 15.26
CA GLY A 235 4.97 5.81 16.56
C GLY A 235 4.12 5.44 17.75
N GLU A 236 4.71 5.57 18.94
CA GLU A 236 3.98 5.43 20.20
C GLU A 236 3.03 6.62 20.39
N VAL A 237 1.81 6.32 20.80
CA VAL A 237 0.79 7.35 21.07
C VAL A 237 1.09 8.05 22.38
N LYS A 238 1.22 9.39 22.35
CA LYS A 238 1.75 10.21 23.46
C LYS A 238 1.03 10.03 24.79
N ASP A 239 -0.29 9.86 24.77
CA ASP A 239 -1.16 9.71 25.94
C ASP A 239 -1.59 8.26 26.19
N ALA A 240 -1.10 7.31 25.40
CA ALA A 240 -1.38 5.88 25.50
C ALA A 240 -0.09 5.05 25.46
N LYS A 241 0.73 5.16 26.50
CA LYS A 241 2.02 4.44 26.57
C LYS A 241 1.85 2.94 26.30
N GLY A 242 2.69 2.39 25.41
CA GLY A 242 2.62 1.00 24.97
C GLY A 242 1.67 0.76 23.82
N PHE A 243 0.91 1.79 23.36
CA PHE A 243 0.10 1.71 22.15
C PHE A 243 0.86 2.39 20.99
N ILE A 244 1.13 1.62 19.94
CA ILE A 244 1.95 2.06 18.80
C ILE A 244 1.07 2.06 17.57
N ASN A 245 0.98 3.17 16.87
CA ASN A 245 0.36 3.24 15.56
C ASN A 245 1.34 2.83 14.45
N ALA A 246 0.86 2.01 13.52
CA ALA A 246 1.34 1.82 12.16
C ALA A 246 0.12 2.09 11.26
N ALA A 247 -0.33 3.35 11.22
CA ALA A 247 -1.60 3.81 10.67
C ALA A 247 -1.38 4.78 9.51
N GLY A 248 -2.44 5.10 8.77
CA GLY A 248 -2.36 6.00 7.63
C GLY A 248 -1.49 5.46 6.49
N ILE A 249 -1.25 4.15 6.46
CA ILE A 249 -0.33 3.54 5.50
C ILE A 249 -1.07 3.25 4.19
N GLU A 250 -0.83 4.11 3.21
CA GLU A 250 -1.25 3.92 1.84
C GLU A 250 -0.03 3.67 0.92
N SER A 251 -0.06 3.98 -0.37
CA SER A 251 1.10 3.81 -1.24
C SER A 251 2.23 4.80 -0.88
N PRO A 252 3.46 4.33 -0.69
CA PRO A 252 4.05 3.01 -1.05
C PRO A 252 4.17 1.99 0.11
N GLY A 253 3.16 1.82 0.91
CA GLY A 253 3.19 1.04 2.15
C GLY A 253 3.77 -0.38 2.00
N LEU A 254 3.41 -1.12 0.94
CA LEU A 254 3.92 -2.49 0.75
C LEU A 254 5.45 -2.53 0.63
N SER A 255 6.04 -1.66 -0.19
CA SER A 255 7.49 -1.60 -0.35
C SER A 255 8.20 -1.00 0.86
N SER A 256 7.50 -0.21 1.67
CA SER A 256 8.01 0.38 2.91
C SER A 256 7.83 -0.54 4.14
N ALA A 257 7.04 -1.61 4.02
CA ALA A 257 6.68 -2.47 5.15
C ALA A 257 7.89 -3.01 5.93
N PRO A 258 9.01 -3.44 5.31
CA PRO A 258 10.19 -3.87 6.07
C PRO A 258 10.80 -2.75 6.93
N ALA A 259 10.94 -1.54 6.37
CA ALA A 259 11.47 -0.39 7.12
C ALA A 259 10.52 0.05 8.24
N ILE A 260 9.21 0.01 7.99
CA ILE A 260 8.18 0.27 9.02
C ILE A 260 8.30 -0.75 10.16
N ALA A 261 8.48 -2.02 9.83
CA ALA A 261 8.65 -3.09 10.82
C ALA A 261 9.91 -2.87 11.69
N GLU A 262 11.02 -2.42 11.10
CA GLU A 262 12.23 -2.04 11.85
C GLU A 262 11.96 -0.88 12.80
N MET A 263 11.34 0.20 12.33
CA MET A 263 10.97 1.35 13.17
C MET A 263 10.08 0.94 14.34
N VAL A 264 9.02 0.17 14.08
CA VAL A 264 8.12 -0.32 15.13
C VAL A 264 8.87 -1.23 16.12
N THR A 265 9.73 -2.09 15.64
CA THR A 265 10.56 -2.96 16.49
C THR A 265 11.46 -2.16 17.41
N ASP A 266 12.08 -1.09 16.93
CA ASP A 266 12.95 -0.24 17.74
C ASP A 266 12.15 0.53 18.81
N ILE A 267 10.93 0.96 18.52
CA ILE A 267 10.02 1.54 19.52
C ILE A 267 9.70 0.48 20.60
N VAL A 268 9.36 -0.75 20.20
CA VAL A 268 9.05 -1.83 21.16
C VAL A 268 10.25 -2.18 22.04
N LYS A 269 11.48 -2.20 21.50
CA LYS A 269 12.72 -2.40 22.28
C LYS A 269 12.91 -1.30 23.35
N GLY A 270 12.45 -0.08 23.08
CA GLY A 270 12.46 1.00 24.07
C GLY A 270 11.45 0.83 25.20
N LEU A 271 10.41 0.02 24.99
CA LEU A 271 9.33 -0.20 25.95
C LEU A 271 9.49 -1.49 26.76
N LEU A 272 10.04 -2.53 26.15
CA LEU A 272 10.17 -3.86 26.74
C LEU A 272 11.61 -4.37 26.64
N PRO A 273 12.11 -5.07 27.68
CA PRO A 273 13.36 -5.82 27.57
C PRO A 273 13.12 -7.00 26.61
N LEU A 274 13.70 -6.93 25.42
CA LEU A 274 13.62 -7.99 24.42
C LEU A 274 14.96 -8.70 24.32
N GLU A 275 14.93 -10.01 24.31
CA GLU A 275 16.08 -10.85 24.03
C GLU A 275 16.02 -11.38 22.60
N LYS A 276 17.20 -11.56 21.99
CA LYS A 276 17.26 -12.20 20.66
C LYS A 276 16.88 -13.67 20.79
N ASN A 277 15.99 -14.11 19.91
CA ASN A 277 15.71 -15.54 19.77
C ASN A 277 16.95 -16.23 19.13
N PRO A 278 17.69 -17.09 19.87
CA PRO A 278 18.87 -17.76 19.32
C PRO A 278 18.51 -18.79 18.23
N ASP A 279 17.27 -19.27 18.24
CA ASP A 279 16.76 -20.29 17.32
C ASP A 279 15.97 -19.66 16.15
N PHE A 280 16.14 -18.33 15.92
CA PHE A 280 15.45 -17.64 14.83
C PHE A 280 15.83 -18.22 13.47
N ILE A 281 14.81 -18.56 12.69
CA ILE A 281 14.93 -19.06 11.31
C ILE A 281 14.62 -17.91 10.36
N GLY A 282 15.63 -17.48 9.58
CA GLY A 282 15.55 -16.40 8.61
C GLY A 282 15.03 -16.83 7.22
#